data_cc368e05ce93e8cc017f3c8388612c54
#
_entry.id   cc368e05ce93e8cc017f3c8388612c54
#
_cell.length_a   1.000
_cell.length_b   1.000
_cell.length_c   1.000
_cell.angle_alpha   90.00
_cell.angle_beta   90.00
_cell.angle_gamma   90.00
#
_symmetry.space_group_name_H-M   'P 1'
#
loop_
_entity.id
_entity.type
_entity.pdbx_description
1 polymer ?
#
loop_
_entity_poly.entity_id
_entity_poly.type
_entity_poly.pdbx_seq_one_letter_code
_entity_poly.pdbx_strand_id
1 'polypeptide(L)'
;MNVFQWLRYGPWLAQVVVTRRCNLKCGYCTEYDRTSDPVPYDDLALRLAKLAELRAWAVCLTGGEPTMHPRLPDLVAEMKRLGFKRRMIITNGWRLTPALIDALNAAGLTDMQISVDGVNPNKVTAKTLKPLRKKLELLADKATFKVVMSGVIGSAPAEEALEVVDFAKAHGFTPRILLIHDENGQSQLSHEELSAYDEAKRRIGDRANEAFGYRGKMIESGEAPFKCRSGSRYLYVDEFGSVHWCYQTRESFSKDLLAYTYADLREQFDTPKDCNTHCTIGCARTASATDQWRSQAGLGDAPLAAPAS
;
A
#
# COMPACT_ATOMS: atom_id res chain seq x y z
N MET A 1 13.95 8.19 -20.40
CA MET A 1 12.69 7.55 -20.84
C MET A 1 11.79 8.59 -21.50
N ASN A 2 11.28 8.36 -22.73
CA ASN A 2 10.33 9.27 -23.37
C ASN A 2 8.88 9.05 -22.85
N VAL A 3 7.93 9.93 -23.25
CA VAL A 3 6.55 9.88 -22.77
C VAL A 3 5.85 8.58 -23.16
N PHE A 4 6.05 8.08 -24.39
CA PHE A 4 5.45 6.83 -24.84
C PHE A 4 5.97 5.61 -24.07
N GLN A 5 7.25 5.59 -23.80
CA GLN A 5 7.86 4.55 -22.97
C GLN A 5 7.32 4.58 -21.53
N TRP A 6 7.15 5.78 -20.97
CA TRP A 6 6.55 5.92 -19.64
C TRP A 6 5.10 5.47 -19.61
N LEU A 7 4.28 5.91 -20.56
CA LEU A 7 2.89 5.47 -20.66
C LEU A 7 2.79 3.94 -20.78
N ARG A 8 3.78 3.31 -21.41
CA ARG A 8 3.77 1.88 -21.68
C ARG A 8 4.27 1.03 -20.51
N TYR A 9 5.27 1.51 -19.73
CA TYR A 9 5.95 0.71 -18.71
C TYR A 9 6.32 1.49 -17.44
N GLY A 10 6.13 2.79 -17.39
CA GLY A 10 6.57 3.63 -16.27
C GLY A 10 5.88 3.31 -14.95
N PRO A 11 6.57 3.49 -13.82
CA PRO A 11 6.01 3.20 -12.52
C PRO A 11 4.84 4.13 -12.16
N TRP A 12 3.71 3.55 -11.78
CA TRP A 12 2.59 4.29 -11.22
C TRP A 12 2.75 4.53 -9.72
N LEU A 13 3.34 3.56 -9.03
CA LEU A 13 3.55 3.63 -7.60
C LEU A 13 4.88 2.98 -7.22
N ALA A 14 5.71 3.70 -6.48
CA ALA A 14 6.83 3.13 -5.76
C ALA A 14 6.57 3.20 -4.25
N GLN A 15 6.69 2.09 -3.55
CA GLN A 15 6.77 2.07 -2.08
C GLN A 15 8.24 2.01 -1.68
N VAL A 16 8.63 2.88 -0.74
CA VAL A 16 10.01 2.99 -0.25
C VAL A 16 10.03 2.80 1.25
N VAL A 17 10.78 1.80 1.70
CA VAL A 17 11.02 1.55 3.12
C VAL A 17 12.00 2.59 3.64
N VAL A 18 11.55 3.45 4.57
CA VAL A 18 12.40 4.48 5.18
C VAL A 18 12.97 4.03 6.53
N THR A 19 12.39 3.00 7.12
CA THR A 19 12.87 2.35 8.35
C THR A 19 12.19 1.00 8.53
N ARG A 20 12.89 0.01 9.06
CA ARG A 20 12.29 -1.25 9.52
C ARG A 20 11.75 -1.14 10.95
N ARG A 21 12.24 -0.16 11.72
CA ARG A 21 11.81 0.02 13.09
C ARG A 21 10.33 0.37 13.17
N CYS A 22 9.61 -0.30 14.09
CA CYS A 22 8.22 -0.01 14.41
C CYS A 22 8.01 0.11 15.92
N ASN A 23 7.14 1.01 16.34
CA ASN A 23 6.74 1.18 17.73
C ASN A 23 5.66 0.16 18.17
N LEU A 24 5.06 -0.59 17.24
CA LEU A 24 4.07 -1.63 17.50
C LEU A 24 4.61 -3.03 17.13
N LYS A 25 3.92 -4.07 17.66
CA LYS A 25 4.16 -5.48 17.35
C LYS A 25 2.81 -6.11 16.99
N CYS A 26 2.42 -6.03 15.71
CA CYS A 26 1.21 -6.68 15.23
C CYS A 26 1.51 -8.12 14.84
N GLY A 27 0.65 -9.08 15.25
CA GLY A 27 0.89 -10.50 15.07
C GLY A 27 0.94 -10.98 13.61
N TYR A 28 0.33 -10.24 12.70
CA TYR A 28 0.31 -10.55 11.26
C TYR A 28 1.36 -9.81 10.43
N CYS A 29 2.16 -8.93 11.06
CA CYS A 29 3.09 -8.06 10.32
C CYS A 29 4.46 -8.69 10.22
N THR A 30 4.99 -8.77 8.98
CA THR A 30 6.33 -9.27 8.67
C THR A 30 7.32 -8.15 8.30
N GLU A 31 6.85 -6.90 8.24
CA GLU A 31 7.57 -5.75 7.69
C GLU A 31 8.25 -4.86 8.73
N TYR A 32 8.55 -5.36 9.93
CA TYR A 32 9.16 -4.55 10.99
C TYR A 32 10.23 -5.28 11.78
N ASP A 33 11.06 -4.47 12.43
CA ASP A 33 11.89 -4.87 13.57
C ASP A 33 11.81 -3.81 14.70
N ARG A 34 12.63 -3.98 15.73
CA ARG A 34 12.64 -3.10 16.92
C ARG A 34 13.95 -2.36 17.10
N THR A 35 14.94 -2.65 16.30
CA THR A 35 16.35 -2.32 16.57
C THR A 35 17.03 -1.55 15.44
N SER A 36 16.63 -1.74 14.19
CA SER A 36 17.27 -1.09 13.03
C SER A 36 17.24 0.43 13.14
N ASP A 37 18.30 1.05 12.72
CA ASP A 37 18.31 2.49 12.53
C ASP A 37 17.49 2.88 11.29
N PRO A 38 16.91 4.08 11.26
CA PRO A 38 16.29 4.62 10.06
C PRO A 38 17.29 4.68 8.91
N VAL A 39 16.84 4.43 7.69
CA VAL A 39 17.67 4.59 6.49
C VAL A 39 18.18 6.03 6.43
N PRO A 40 19.47 6.28 6.19
CA PRO A 40 20.01 7.63 6.10
C PRO A 40 19.26 8.49 5.08
N TYR A 41 19.04 9.76 5.43
CA TYR A 41 18.31 10.69 4.55
C TYR A 41 18.95 10.80 3.16
N ASP A 42 20.27 10.87 3.09
CA ASP A 42 21.00 11.06 1.83
C ASP A 42 20.80 9.84 0.90
N ASP A 43 20.78 8.63 1.44
CA ASP A 43 20.48 7.42 0.69
C ASP A 43 19.04 7.45 0.15
N LEU A 44 18.08 7.88 0.99
CA LEU A 44 16.70 8.02 0.58
C LEU A 44 16.53 9.11 -0.50
N ALA A 45 17.25 10.22 -0.38
CA ALA A 45 17.25 11.29 -1.37
C ALA A 45 17.76 10.80 -2.73
N LEU A 46 18.83 10.00 -2.76
CA LEU A 46 19.35 9.36 -3.98
C LEU A 46 18.31 8.40 -4.59
N ARG A 47 17.66 7.58 -3.76
CA ARG A 47 16.59 6.66 -4.20
C ARG A 47 15.39 7.41 -4.77
N LEU A 48 14.97 8.50 -4.13
CA LEU A 48 13.89 9.36 -4.63
C LEU A 48 14.28 10.02 -5.97
N ALA A 49 15.50 10.51 -6.09
CA ALA A 49 16.01 11.07 -7.35
C ALA A 49 15.99 10.02 -8.49
N LYS A 50 16.38 8.78 -8.19
CA LYS A 50 16.32 7.67 -9.15
C LYS A 50 14.88 7.33 -9.55
N LEU A 51 13.94 7.31 -8.62
CA LEU A 51 12.52 7.10 -8.92
C LEU A 51 11.95 8.24 -9.79
N ALA A 52 12.41 9.49 -9.58
CA ALA A 52 12.06 10.62 -10.44
C ALA A 52 12.64 10.49 -11.85
N GLU A 53 13.89 10.01 -12.00
CA GLU A 53 14.51 9.65 -13.29
C GLU A 53 13.68 8.60 -14.04
N LEU A 54 13.22 7.57 -13.32
CA LEU A 54 12.31 6.54 -13.85
C LEU A 54 10.88 7.06 -14.05
N ARG A 55 10.61 8.33 -13.71
CA ARG A 55 9.32 9.02 -13.84
C ARG A 55 8.19 8.32 -13.06
N ALA A 56 8.47 7.84 -11.87
CA ALA A 56 7.42 7.33 -11.00
C ALA A 56 6.37 8.42 -10.74
N TRP A 57 5.09 8.08 -10.89
CA TRP A 57 4.00 9.04 -10.72
C TRP A 57 3.71 9.30 -9.24
N ALA A 58 3.71 8.25 -8.43
CA ALA A 58 3.46 8.30 -6.99
C ALA A 58 4.58 7.62 -6.23
N VAL A 59 4.92 8.18 -5.07
CA VAL A 59 5.80 7.54 -4.09
C VAL A 59 5.09 7.45 -2.75
N CYS A 60 5.19 6.30 -2.11
CA CYS A 60 4.64 6.02 -0.79
C CYS A 60 5.78 5.63 0.15
N LEU A 61 6.04 6.45 1.17
CA LEU A 61 6.98 6.13 2.23
C LEU A 61 6.31 5.16 3.21
N THR A 62 6.98 4.05 3.47
CA THR A 62 6.50 2.95 4.29
C THR A 62 7.65 2.36 5.13
N GLY A 63 7.46 1.18 5.67
CA GLY A 63 8.43 0.42 6.42
C GLY A 63 7.79 -0.23 7.65
N GLY A 64 8.50 -0.29 8.77
CA GLY A 64 7.90 -0.58 10.05
C GLY A 64 6.90 0.52 10.41
N GLU A 65 7.39 1.67 10.87
CA GLU A 65 6.56 2.87 11.07
C GLU A 65 7.31 4.13 10.56
N PRO A 66 6.91 4.70 9.43
CA PRO A 66 7.65 5.82 8.82
C PRO A 66 7.71 7.08 9.69
N THR A 67 6.75 7.30 10.61
CA THR A 67 6.80 8.43 11.54
C THR A 67 7.91 8.30 12.61
N MET A 68 8.62 7.17 12.65
CA MET A 68 9.84 7.01 13.44
C MET A 68 11.09 7.54 12.70
N HIS A 69 11.00 7.80 11.41
CA HIS A 69 12.09 8.43 10.67
C HIS A 69 12.20 9.91 11.05
N PRO A 70 13.36 10.38 11.57
CA PRO A 70 13.48 11.73 12.16
C PRO A 70 13.27 12.85 11.14
N ARG A 71 13.54 12.58 9.87
CA ARG A 71 13.43 13.54 8.75
C ARG A 71 12.27 13.23 7.79
N LEU A 72 11.17 12.62 8.30
CA LEU A 72 10.04 12.27 7.44
C LEU A 72 9.43 13.47 6.69
N PRO A 73 9.20 14.65 7.31
CA PRO A 73 8.69 15.82 6.59
C PRO A 73 9.66 16.30 5.49
N ASP A 74 10.99 16.23 5.73
CA ASP A 74 11.99 16.60 4.72
C ASP A 74 11.94 15.68 3.51
N LEU A 75 11.74 14.36 3.71
CA LEU A 75 11.55 13.40 2.62
C LEU A 75 10.28 13.72 1.80
N VAL A 76 9.19 14.11 2.47
CA VAL A 76 7.96 14.54 1.76
C VAL A 76 8.20 15.82 0.95
N ALA A 77 8.94 16.79 1.50
CA ALA A 77 9.33 18.01 0.80
C ALA A 77 10.24 17.70 -0.42
N GLU A 78 11.16 16.75 -0.26
CA GLU A 78 12.02 16.28 -1.36
C GLU A 78 11.19 15.61 -2.47
N MET A 79 10.21 14.79 -2.10
CA MET A 79 9.27 14.21 -3.08
C MET A 79 8.51 15.30 -3.85
N LYS A 80 8.12 16.39 -3.18
CA LYS A 80 7.47 17.56 -3.82
C LYS A 80 8.43 18.26 -4.78
N ARG A 81 9.67 18.50 -4.35
CA ARG A 81 10.73 19.13 -5.16
C ARG A 81 11.03 18.33 -6.43
N LEU A 82 11.05 17.00 -6.33
CA LEU A 82 11.27 16.08 -7.45
C LEU A 82 10.05 15.93 -8.37
N GLY A 83 8.91 16.51 -8.03
CA GLY A 83 7.74 16.60 -8.90
C GLY A 83 6.82 15.38 -8.89
N PHE A 84 6.93 14.49 -7.89
CA PHE A 84 5.98 13.38 -7.74
C PHE A 84 4.55 13.92 -7.56
N LYS A 85 3.61 13.38 -8.33
CA LYS A 85 2.22 13.84 -8.34
C LYS A 85 1.47 13.41 -7.09
N ARG A 86 1.75 12.20 -6.58
CA ARG A 86 1.25 11.76 -5.28
C ARG A 86 2.42 11.44 -4.36
N ARG A 87 2.37 12.03 -3.19
CA ARG A 87 3.36 11.91 -2.11
C ARG A 87 2.62 11.33 -0.92
N MET A 88 2.88 10.06 -0.65
CA MET A 88 2.06 9.25 0.24
C MET A 88 2.88 8.75 1.43
N ILE A 89 2.21 8.52 2.55
CA ILE A 89 2.75 7.75 3.67
C ILE A 89 1.73 6.71 4.13
N ILE A 90 2.23 5.58 4.67
CA ILE A 90 1.41 4.58 5.35
C ILE A 90 1.87 4.54 6.80
N THR A 91 0.97 4.80 7.76
CA THR A 91 1.31 4.89 9.19
C THR A 91 0.30 4.15 10.07
N ASN A 92 0.76 3.73 11.24
CA ASN A 92 -0.11 3.21 12.30
C ASN A 92 -0.76 4.32 13.16
N GLY A 93 -0.40 5.58 12.94
CA GLY A 93 -0.98 6.75 13.59
C GLY A 93 -0.57 7.01 15.04
N TRP A 94 0.16 6.12 15.70
CA TRP A 94 0.50 6.25 17.12
C TRP A 94 1.37 7.47 17.46
N ARG A 95 2.18 7.92 16.51
CA ARG A 95 3.08 9.08 16.69
C ARG A 95 2.53 10.39 16.14
N LEU A 96 1.28 10.42 15.67
CA LEU A 96 0.64 11.65 15.22
C LEU A 96 0.54 12.66 16.36
N THR A 97 1.02 13.86 16.08
CA THR A 97 0.95 15.06 16.93
C THR A 97 0.52 16.25 16.08
N PRO A 98 0.00 17.34 16.68
CA PRO A 98 -0.30 18.56 15.93
C PRO A 98 0.90 19.05 15.11
N ALA A 99 2.08 19.10 15.70
CA ALA A 99 3.31 19.55 15.04
C ALA A 99 3.69 18.68 13.84
N LEU A 100 3.55 17.34 13.95
CA LEU A 100 3.84 16.45 12.83
C LEU A 100 2.84 16.63 11.67
N ILE A 101 1.55 16.77 11.97
CA ILE A 101 0.52 17.01 10.95
C ILE A 101 0.78 18.34 10.25
N ASP A 102 1.07 19.41 10.99
CA ASP A 102 1.39 20.73 10.44
C ASP A 102 2.65 20.66 9.56
N ALA A 103 3.69 19.95 9.98
CA ALA A 103 4.92 19.76 9.21
C ALA A 103 4.66 18.98 7.90
N LEU A 104 3.83 17.93 7.93
CA LEU A 104 3.46 17.16 6.73
C LEU A 104 2.59 17.98 5.77
N ASN A 105 1.67 18.82 6.28
CA ASN A 105 0.92 19.79 5.48
C ASN A 105 1.87 20.75 4.75
N ALA A 106 2.79 21.38 5.47
CA ALA A 106 3.77 22.33 4.92
C ALA A 106 4.69 21.66 3.89
N ALA A 107 5.13 20.42 4.15
CA ALA A 107 5.95 19.64 3.24
C ALA A 107 5.20 19.25 1.94
N GLY A 108 3.87 19.33 1.94
CA GLY A 108 3.04 19.05 0.77
C GLY A 108 2.72 17.57 0.60
N LEU A 109 2.49 16.85 1.69
CA LEU A 109 1.90 15.51 1.64
C LEU A 109 0.58 15.57 0.86
N THR A 110 0.29 14.57 0.04
CA THR A 110 -0.98 14.51 -0.71
C THR A 110 -1.94 13.49 -0.15
N ASP A 111 -1.41 12.40 0.39
CA ASP A 111 -2.22 11.29 0.89
C ASP A 111 -1.56 10.63 2.11
N MET A 112 -2.35 10.32 3.10
CA MET A 112 -1.96 9.48 4.24
C MET A 112 -2.87 8.26 4.28
N GLN A 113 -2.30 7.06 4.27
CA GLN A 113 -3.04 5.87 4.66
C GLN A 113 -2.75 5.59 6.13
N ILE A 114 -3.81 5.54 6.95
CA ILE A 114 -3.72 5.19 8.35
C ILE A 114 -4.37 3.83 8.59
N SER A 115 -3.65 2.96 9.29
CA SER A 115 -4.13 1.61 9.60
C SER A 115 -4.93 1.61 10.89
N VAL A 116 -6.20 1.18 10.83
CA VAL A 116 -7.10 1.02 11.98
C VAL A 116 -7.88 -0.26 11.78
N ASP A 117 -7.50 -1.31 12.50
CA ASP A 117 -7.96 -2.68 12.21
C ASP A 117 -9.27 -3.05 12.92
N GLY A 118 -9.64 -2.34 13.99
CA GLY A 118 -10.83 -2.58 14.78
C GLY A 118 -11.09 -1.47 15.78
N VAL A 119 -11.88 -1.74 16.80
CA VAL A 119 -12.29 -0.78 17.85
C VAL A 119 -11.41 -0.92 19.10
N ASN A 120 -11.25 -2.13 19.58
CA ASN A 120 -10.51 -2.44 20.80
C ASN A 120 -9.16 -3.11 20.51
N PRO A 121 -8.10 -2.76 21.25
CA PRO A 121 -6.83 -3.47 21.16
C PRO A 121 -7.00 -4.94 21.53
N ASN A 122 -6.30 -5.82 20.80
CA ASN A 122 -6.30 -7.25 21.03
C ASN A 122 -4.88 -7.84 20.93
N LYS A 123 -4.74 -9.17 21.00
CA LYS A 123 -3.44 -9.85 20.92
C LYS A 123 -2.79 -9.76 19.51
N VAL A 124 -3.59 -9.50 18.47
CA VAL A 124 -3.15 -9.44 17.07
C VAL A 124 -2.75 -8.03 16.68
N THR A 125 -3.55 -7.03 17.10
CA THR A 125 -3.32 -5.63 16.73
C THR A 125 -3.61 -4.64 17.86
N ALA A 126 -2.78 -3.59 17.92
CA ALA A 126 -3.02 -2.42 18.75
C ALA A 126 -3.49 -1.20 17.92
N LYS A 127 -3.56 -1.32 16.59
CA LYS A 127 -4.01 -0.27 15.67
C LYS A 127 -5.53 -0.22 15.63
N THR A 128 -6.15 0.37 16.66
CA THR A 128 -7.61 0.35 16.84
C THR A 128 -8.16 1.73 17.19
N LEU A 129 -9.45 1.92 16.98
CA LEU A 129 -10.12 3.22 17.19
C LEU A 129 -9.95 3.77 18.60
N LYS A 130 -10.14 2.93 19.62
CA LYS A 130 -10.16 3.39 21.01
C LYS A 130 -8.90 4.14 21.44
N PRO A 131 -7.69 3.60 21.25
CA PRO A 131 -6.45 4.33 21.59
C PRO A 131 -6.10 5.45 20.60
N LEU A 132 -6.57 5.37 19.35
CA LEU A 132 -6.22 6.34 18.30
C LEU A 132 -7.24 7.47 18.15
N ARG A 133 -8.43 7.36 18.73
CA ARG A 133 -9.58 8.27 18.51
C ARG A 133 -9.20 9.75 18.51
N LYS A 134 -8.58 10.22 19.59
CA LYS A 134 -8.17 11.64 19.71
C LYS A 134 -7.20 12.09 18.63
N LYS A 135 -6.32 11.19 18.17
CA LYS A 135 -5.36 11.47 17.08
C LYS A 135 -6.04 11.47 15.72
N LEU A 136 -7.05 10.64 15.53
CA LEU A 136 -7.86 10.60 14.31
C LEU A 136 -8.76 11.83 14.21
N GLU A 137 -9.37 12.26 15.30
CA GLU A 137 -10.15 13.51 15.37
C GLU A 137 -9.26 14.72 15.07
N LEU A 138 -8.06 14.79 15.67
CA LEU A 138 -7.06 15.81 15.36
C LEU A 138 -6.62 15.78 13.89
N LEU A 139 -6.45 14.60 13.32
CA LEU A 139 -6.10 14.42 11.91
C LEU A 139 -7.23 14.92 10.99
N ALA A 140 -8.49 14.64 11.34
CA ALA A 140 -9.66 15.13 10.60
C ALA A 140 -9.75 16.66 10.60
N ASP A 141 -9.39 17.29 11.74
CA ASP A 141 -9.43 18.74 11.89
C ASP A 141 -8.29 19.46 11.13
N LYS A 142 -7.07 18.90 11.15
CA LYS A 142 -5.86 19.61 10.72
C LYS A 142 -5.32 19.20 9.34
N ALA A 143 -5.60 17.99 8.87
CA ALA A 143 -4.98 17.50 7.64
C ALA A 143 -5.51 18.24 6.41
N THR A 144 -4.61 18.78 5.58
CA THR A 144 -4.94 19.34 4.27
C THR A 144 -4.74 18.33 3.12
N PHE A 145 -4.28 17.14 3.43
CA PHE A 145 -4.10 16.02 2.52
C PHE A 145 -5.22 14.99 2.68
N LYS A 146 -5.37 14.14 1.67
CA LYS A 146 -6.37 13.06 1.71
C LYS A 146 -5.98 12.00 2.74
N VAL A 147 -6.93 11.60 3.58
CA VAL A 147 -6.76 10.50 4.52
C VAL A 147 -7.54 9.27 4.06
N VAL A 148 -6.85 8.14 3.95
CA VAL A 148 -7.45 6.82 3.70
C VAL A 148 -7.31 6.01 4.99
N MET A 149 -8.42 5.64 5.60
CA MET A 149 -8.43 4.77 6.77
C MET A 149 -8.61 3.33 6.32
N SER A 150 -7.62 2.49 6.59
CA SER A 150 -7.65 1.08 6.20
C SER A 150 -7.75 0.17 7.40
N GLY A 151 -8.73 -0.75 7.39
CA GLY A 151 -8.87 -1.84 8.35
C GLY A 151 -8.63 -3.20 7.71
N VAL A 152 -8.19 -4.17 8.51
CA VAL A 152 -7.92 -5.54 8.08
C VAL A 152 -8.90 -6.49 8.74
N ILE A 153 -9.86 -7.02 7.98
CA ILE A 153 -10.76 -8.08 8.44
C ILE A 153 -9.94 -9.36 8.70
N GLY A 154 -10.23 -10.03 9.82
CA GLY A 154 -9.48 -11.17 10.34
C GLY A 154 -8.46 -10.81 11.44
N SER A 155 -8.17 -9.51 11.65
CA SER A 155 -7.26 -9.04 12.71
C SER A 155 -7.95 -8.62 14.00
N ALA A 156 -9.27 -8.39 13.96
CA ALA A 156 -10.16 -8.00 15.05
C ALA A 156 -11.54 -8.66 14.83
N PRO A 157 -12.47 -8.63 15.81
CA PRO A 157 -13.85 -9.07 15.61
C PRO A 157 -14.47 -8.44 14.35
N ALA A 158 -15.19 -9.23 13.58
CA ALA A 158 -15.66 -8.85 12.25
C ALA A 158 -16.56 -7.60 12.25
N GLU A 159 -17.42 -7.48 13.26
CA GLU A 159 -18.32 -6.33 13.46
C GLU A 159 -17.56 -5.01 13.70
N GLU A 160 -16.37 -5.06 14.32
CA GLU A 160 -15.56 -3.86 14.58
C GLU A 160 -15.06 -3.20 13.27
N ALA A 161 -14.92 -3.97 12.18
CA ALA A 161 -14.58 -3.42 10.87
C ALA A 161 -15.65 -2.45 10.35
N LEU A 162 -16.93 -2.71 10.66
CA LEU A 162 -18.04 -1.85 10.26
C LEU A 162 -18.02 -0.52 11.00
N GLU A 163 -17.69 -0.53 12.30
CA GLU A 163 -17.53 0.68 13.10
C GLU A 163 -16.34 1.53 12.58
N VAL A 164 -15.26 0.89 12.15
CA VAL A 164 -14.12 1.59 11.53
C VAL A 164 -14.54 2.28 10.22
N VAL A 165 -15.35 1.62 9.39
CA VAL A 165 -15.88 2.22 8.14
C VAL A 165 -16.77 3.42 8.46
N ASP A 166 -17.69 3.28 9.42
CA ASP A 166 -18.61 4.36 9.79
C ASP A 166 -17.86 5.55 10.42
N PHE A 167 -16.89 5.28 11.29
CA PHE A 167 -16.03 6.33 11.84
C PHE A 167 -15.27 7.07 10.74
N ALA A 168 -14.69 6.34 9.79
CA ALA A 168 -13.95 6.95 8.67
C ALA A 168 -14.85 7.90 7.87
N LYS A 169 -16.06 7.47 7.53
CA LYS A 169 -17.04 8.30 6.79
C LYS A 169 -17.46 9.52 7.57
N ALA A 170 -17.76 9.36 8.86
CA ALA A 170 -18.18 10.47 9.73
C ALA A 170 -17.13 11.58 9.87
N HIS A 171 -15.83 11.22 9.70
CA HIS A 171 -14.71 12.17 9.80
C HIS A 171 -14.13 12.59 8.43
N GLY A 172 -14.84 12.33 7.31
CA GLY A 172 -14.38 12.72 5.98
C GLY A 172 -13.19 11.89 5.45
N PHE A 173 -12.84 10.80 6.09
CA PHE A 173 -11.81 9.88 5.61
C PHE A 173 -12.38 8.93 4.55
N THR A 174 -11.51 8.46 3.66
CA THR A 174 -11.87 7.42 2.69
C THR A 174 -11.67 6.05 3.35
N PRO A 175 -12.73 5.28 3.63
CA PRO A 175 -12.58 3.95 4.19
C PRO A 175 -12.05 2.97 3.16
N ARG A 176 -11.22 2.03 3.62
CA ARG A 176 -10.67 0.93 2.83
C ARG A 176 -10.62 -0.33 3.67
N ILE A 177 -11.10 -1.44 3.11
CA ILE A 177 -11.04 -2.74 3.78
C ILE A 177 -10.03 -3.64 3.08
N LEU A 178 -9.18 -4.25 3.88
CA LEU A 178 -8.21 -5.27 3.52
C LEU A 178 -8.61 -6.59 4.18
N LEU A 179 -8.07 -7.69 3.66
CA LEU A 179 -8.23 -9.02 4.24
C LEU A 179 -6.91 -9.46 4.86
N ILE A 180 -6.96 -10.10 6.01
CA ILE A 180 -5.79 -10.75 6.56
C ILE A 180 -5.38 -11.89 5.64
N HIS A 181 -4.10 -12.10 5.52
CA HIS A 181 -3.53 -13.23 4.79
C HIS A 181 -2.37 -13.82 5.60
N ASP A 182 -2.10 -15.09 5.38
CA ASP A 182 -0.94 -15.78 5.90
C ASP A 182 0.35 -15.43 5.13
N GLU A 183 1.44 -16.05 5.50
CA GLU A 183 2.75 -15.89 4.86
C GLU A 183 2.78 -16.29 3.38
N ASN A 184 1.82 -17.12 2.93
CA ASN A 184 1.65 -17.55 1.56
C ASN A 184 0.70 -16.65 0.76
N GLY A 185 0.18 -15.58 1.38
CA GLY A 185 -0.79 -14.66 0.77
C GLY A 185 -2.21 -15.21 0.70
N GLN A 186 -2.52 -16.33 1.37
CA GLN A 186 -3.85 -16.92 1.40
C GLN A 186 -4.69 -16.30 2.51
N SER A 187 -5.96 -16.04 2.23
CA SER A 187 -6.95 -15.59 3.20
C SER A 187 -7.94 -16.71 3.49
N GLN A 188 -7.97 -17.15 4.73
CA GLN A 188 -8.98 -18.07 5.23
C GLN A 188 -9.94 -17.28 6.13
N LEU A 189 -11.08 -16.90 5.59
CA LEU A 189 -12.08 -16.11 6.31
C LEU A 189 -13.24 -16.99 6.77
N SER A 190 -13.72 -16.76 7.98
CA SER A 190 -14.95 -17.34 8.48
C SER A 190 -16.16 -16.76 7.74
N HIS A 191 -17.31 -17.42 7.87
CA HIS A 191 -18.57 -16.93 7.31
C HIS A 191 -18.95 -15.54 7.85
N GLU A 192 -18.67 -15.29 9.13
CA GLU A 192 -18.90 -14.00 9.77
C GLU A 192 -18.02 -12.89 9.19
N GLU A 193 -16.73 -13.16 8.98
CA GLU A 193 -15.80 -12.24 8.37
C GLU A 193 -16.15 -11.94 6.90
N LEU A 194 -16.60 -12.93 6.14
CA LEU A 194 -17.10 -12.75 4.77
C LEU A 194 -18.36 -11.86 4.76
N SER A 195 -19.31 -12.09 5.68
CA SER A 195 -20.51 -11.29 5.83
C SER A 195 -20.18 -9.84 6.18
N ALA A 196 -19.24 -9.62 7.11
CA ALA A 196 -18.77 -8.29 7.49
C ALA A 196 -18.04 -7.60 6.30
N TYR A 197 -17.28 -8.35 5.51
CA TYR A 197 -16.63 -7.81 4.31
C TYR A 197 -17.64 -7.31 3.28
N ASP A 198 -18.71 -8.07 3.03
CA ASP A 198 -19.77 -7.69 2.09
C ASP A 198 -20.57 -6.49 2.59
N GLU A 199 -20.87 -6.45 3.89
CA GLU A 199 -21.52 -5.29 4.50
C GLU A 199 -20.62 -4.04 4.43
N ALA A 200 -19.34 -4.18 4.75
CA ALA A 200 -18.38 -3.08 4.64
C ALA A 200 -18.31 -2.55 3.20
N LYS A 201 -18.30 -3.42 2.18
CA LYS A 201 -18.36 -3.00 0.76
C LYS A 201 -19.62 -2.18 0.47
N ARG A 202 -20.78 -2.62 0.95
CA ARG A 202 -22.05 -1.88 0.77
C ARG A 202 -21.99 -0.50 1.41
N ARG A 203 -21.46 -0.37 2.63
CA ARG A 203 -21.30 0.91 3.34
C ARG A 203 -20.31 1.84 2.66
N ILE A 204 -19.22 1.31 2.08
CA ILE A 204 -18.21 2.08 1.36
C ILE A 204 -18.77 2.64 0.06
N GLY A 205 -19.61 1.89 -0.65
CA GLY A 205 -20.27 2.27 -1.90
C GLY A 205 -19.51 1.86 -3.17
N ASP A 206 -20.20 1.88 -4.31
CA ASP A 206 -19.77 1.23 -5.56
C ASP A 206 -18.48 1.77 -6.17
N ARG A 207 -18.23 3.08 -6.14
CA ARG A 207 -17.01 3.68 -6.74
C ARG A 207 -15.71 3.21 -6.05
N ALA A 208 -15.78 2.93 -4.75
CA ALA A 208 -14.65 2.36 -4.04
C ALA A 208 -14.59 0.83 -4.23
N ASN A 209 -15.73 0.19 -4.47
CA ASN A 209 -15.82 -1.24 -4.71
C ASN A 209 -15.14 -1.68 -6.02
N GLU A 210 -15.21 -0.91 -7.09
CA GLU A 210 -14.51 -1.25 -8.35
C GLU A 210 -12.99 -1.31 -8.16
N ALA A 211 -12.41 -0.37 -7.41
CA ALA A 211 -10.97 -0.35 -7.14
C ALA A 211 -10.52 -1.48 -6.20
N PHE A 212 -11.41 -1.96 -5.32
CA PHE A 212 -11.09 -2.94 -4.27
C PHE A 212 -11.85 -4.27 -4.43
N GLY A 213 -12.81 -4.35 -5.32
CA GLY A 213 -13.72 -5.50 -5.53
C GLY A 213 -13.06 -6.78 -6.04
N TYR A 214 -11.79 -6.71 -6.50
CA TYR A 214 -11.07 -7.92 -6.95
C TYR A 214 -10.91 -8.97 -5.85
N ARG A 215 -10.89 -8.55 -4.57
CA ARG A 215 -10.79 -9.49 -3.44
C ARG A 215 -12.03 -10.37 -3.32
N GLY A 216 -13.22 -9.83 -3.58
CA GLY A 216 -14.44 -10.65 -3.66
C GLY A 216 -14.32 -11.73 -4.74
N LYS A 217 -13.91 -11.35 -5.95
CA LYS A 217 -13.67 -12.30 -7.04
C LYS A 217 -12.57 -13.33 -6.70
N MET A 218 -11.49 -12.89 -6.04
CA MET A 218 -10.42 -13.79 -5.59
C MET A 218 -10.92 -14.80 -4.55
N ILE A 219 -11.79 -14.36 -3.62
CA ILE A 219 -12.41 -15.27 -2.65
C ILE A 219 -13.29 -16.31 -3.34
N GLU A 220 -14.06 -15.89 -4.36
CA GLU A 220 -14.96 -16.77 -5.11
C GLU A 220 -14.23 -17.76 -6.02
N SER A 221 -13.18 -17.30 -6.73
CA SER A 221 -12.48 -18.09 -7.75
C SER A 221 -11.19 -18.76 -7.27
N GLY A 222 -10.66 -18.34 -6.12
CA GLY A 222 -9.33 -18.76 -5.65
C GLY A 222 -8.16 -18.13 -6.40
N GLU A 223 -8.43 -17.21 -7.35
CA GLU A 223 -7.42 -16.60 -8.20
C GLU A 223 -7.53 -15.08 -8.21
N ALA A 224 -6.39 -14.39 -8.26
CA ALA A 224 -6.35 -12.94 -8.42
C ALA A 224 -6.69 -12.55 -9.87
N PRO A 225 -7.79 -11.81 -10.13
CA PRO A 225 -8.27 -11.54 -11.49
C PRO A 225 -7.50 -10.40 -12.17
N PHE A 226 -6.17 -10.43 -12.12
CA PHE A 226 -5.34 -9.42 -12.78
C PHE A 226 -3.93 -9.97 -13.06
N LYS A 227 -3.29 -9.44 -14.10
CA LYS A 227 -1.87 -9.67 -14.33
C LYS A 227 -1.04 -8.71 -13.49
N CYS A 228 -0.17 -9.25 -12.66
CA CYS A 228 0.71 -8.44 -11.81
C CYS A 228 1.79 -7.75 -12.64
N ARG A 229 1.89 -6.41 -12.51
CA ARG A 229 2.92 -5.57 -13.15
C ARG A 229 3.96 -5.06 -12.14
N SER A 230 4.18 -5.80 -11.07
CA SER A 230 5.24 -5.50 -10.10
C SER A 230 6.63 -5.60 -10.74
N GLY A 231 7.54 -4.75 -10.28
CA GLY A 231 8.83 -4.53 -10.94
C GLY A 231 8.76 -3.54 -12.11
N SER A 232 7.54 -3.15 -12.52
CA SER A 232 7.30 -2.14 -13.56
C SER A 232 6.36 -1.04 -13.08
N ARG A 233 5.04 -1.31 -13.08
CA ARG A 233 4.02 -0.35 -12.62
C ARG A 233 4.01 -0.13 -11.12
N TYR A 234 4.42 -1.10 -10.37
CA TYR A 234 4.61 -1.06 -8.94
C TYR A 234 6.05 -1.48 -8.60
N LEU A 235 6.74 -0.65 -7.83
CA LEU A 235 8.06 -0.93 -7.31
C LEU A 235 7.99 -0.97 -5.78
N TYR A 236 8.55 -1.99 -5.18
CA TYR A 236 8.81 -2.03 -3.74
C TYR A 236 10.31 -1.93 -3.53
N VAL A 237 10.74 -0.87 -2.85
CA VAL A 237 12.15 -0.58 -2.55
C VAL A 237 12.37 -0.80 -1.08
N ASP A 238 13.21 -1.75 -0.74
CA ASP A 238 13.51 -2.12 0.63
C ASP A 238 14.47 -1.13 1.33
N GLU A 239 14.79 -1.41 2.58
CA GLU A 239 15.71 -0.62 3.42
C GLU A 239 17.14 -0.56 2.88
N PHE A 240 17.54 -1.52 2.06
CA PHE A 240 18.87 -1.60 1.44
C PHE A 240 18.92 -0.90 0.07
N GLY A 241 17.76 -0.53 -0.49
CA GLY A 241 17.65 0.11 -1.80
C GLY A 241 17.42 -0.87 -2.95
N SER A 242 17.12 -2.13 -2.65
CA SER A 242 16.77 -3.13 -3.64
C SER A 242 15.30 -3.03 -4.06
N VAL A 243 15.05 -3.11 -5.35
CA VAL A 243 13.71 -3.23 -5.94
C VAL A 243 13.29 -4.70 -5.88
N HIS A 244 12.12 -4.95 -5.31
CA HIS A 244 11.45 -6.26 -5.31
C HIS A 244 10.08 -6.14 -5.99
N TRP A 245 9.46 -7.26 -6.34
CA TRP A 245 8.08 -7.23 -6.85
C TRP A 245 7.11 -6.70 -5.80
N CYS A 246 7.19 -7.20 -4.57
CA CYS A 246 6.46 -6.67 -3.42
C CYS A 246 7.11 -7.13 -2.10
N TYR A 247 6.56 -6.70 -0.97
CA TYR A 247 7.12 -7.08 0.34
C TYR A 247 7.03 -8.58 0.64
N GLN A 248 6.04 -9.28 0.08
CA GLN A 248 5.85 -10.73 0.29
C GLN A 248 6.79 -11.59 -0.56
N THR A 249 7.36 -11.05 -1.63
CA THR A 249 8.17 -11.81 -2.61
C THR A 249 9.59 -11.26 -2.71
N ARG A 250 10.19 -10.86 -1.58
CA ARG A 250 11.54 -10.29 -1.57
C ARG A 250 12.60 -11.25 -2.12
N GLU A 251 12.43 -12.54 -1.92
CA GLU A 251 13.38 -13.55 -2.37
C GLU A 251 13.24 -13.91 -3.86
N SER A 252 12.08 -13.64 -4.47
CA SER A 252 11.79 -14.01 -5.86
C SER A 252 12.47 -13.13 -6.89
N PHE A 253 12.66 -11.84 -6.56
CA PHE A 253 13.32 -10.86 -7.44
C PHE A 253 13.94 -9.75 -6.59
N SER A 254 15.20 -9.43 -6.90
CA SER A 254 15.91 -8.33 -6.26
C SER A 254 16.88 -7.68 -7.27
N LYS A 255 16.85 -6.35 -7.36
CA LYS A 255 17.82 -5.57 -8.11
C LYS A 255 18.01 -4.19 -7.48
N ASP A 256 19.26 -3.73 -7.39
CA ASP A 256 19.58 -2.40 -6.90
C ASP A 256 18.82 -1.30 -7.67
N LEU A 257 18.15 -0.39 -6.94
CA LEU A 257 17.36 0.67 -7.53
C LEU A 257 18.21 1.64 -8.35
N LEU A 258 19.43 1.96 -7.88
CA LEU A 258 20.28 2.93 -8.59
C LEU A 258 20.75 2.37 -9.95
N ALA A 259 20.84 1.04 -10.07
CA ALA A 259 21.13 0.33 -11.31
C ALA A 259 19.86 -0.02 -12.13
N TYR A 260 18.65 0.32 -11.63
CA TYR A 260 17.39 0.00 -12.30
C TYR A 260 17.16 0.89 -13.52
N THR A 261 16.78 0.30 -14.64
CA THR A 261 16.67 0.99 -15.93
C THR A 261 15.29 0.83 -16.56
N TYR A 262 15.08 1.51 -17.67
CA TYR A 262 13.89 1.31 -18.49
C TYR A 262 13.82 -0.13 -19.07
N ALA A 263 14.95 -0.76 -19.35
CA ALA A 263 14.98 -2.16 -19.82
C ALA A 263 14.40 -3.10 -18.77
N ASP A 264 14.75 -2.86 -17.50
CA ASP A 264 14.20 -3.62 -16.37
C ASP A 264 12.69 -3.41 -16.22
N LEU A 265 12.22 -2.16 -16.32
CA LEU A 265 10.77 -1.87 -16.28
C LEU A 265 10.02 -2.65 -17.36
N ARG A 266 10.57 -2.69 -18.58
CA ARG A 266 9.99 -3.41 -19.70
C ARG A 266 10.00 -4.93 -19.47
N GLU A 267 11.13 -5.48 -19.04
CA GLU A 267 11.29 -6.90 -18.73
C GLU A 267 10.31 -7.32 -17.64
N GLN A 268 10.28 -6.61 -16.53
CA GLN A 268 9.42 -6.93 -15.40
C GLN A 268 7.93 -6.73 -15.69
N PHE A 269 7.57 -5.88 -16.64
CA PHE A 269 6.19 -5.73 -17.09
C PHE A 269 5.65 -7.02 -17.70
N ASP A 270 6.47 -7.71 -18.48
CA ASP A 270 6.09 -8.92 -19.21
C ASP A 270 6.37 -10.21 -18.40
N THR A 271 7.27 -10.17 -17.41
CA THR A 271 7.62 -11.30 -16.56
C THR A 271 6.39 -11.84 -15.81
N PRO A 272 6.03 -13.13 -15.95
CA PRO A 272 5.02 -13.80 -15.13
C PRO A 272 5.43 -13.78 -13.64
N LYS A 273 4.45 -13.73 -12.74
CA LYS A 273 4.64 -13.81 -11.29
C LYS A 273 3.81 -14.96 -10.75
N ASP A 274 4.46 -16.04 -10.36
CA ASP A 274 3.80 -17.28 -9.91
C ASP A 274 2.96 -17.09 -8.64
N CYS A 275 3.30 -16.06 -7.83
CA CYS A 275 2.55 -15.68 -6.63
C CYS A 275 1.20 -14.99 -6.93
N ASN A 276 0.88 -14.70 -8.20
CA ASN A 276 -0.31 -13.90 -8.56
C ASN A 276 -1.64 -14.60 -8.24
N THR A 277 -1.67 -15.92 -8.19
CA THR A 277 -2.88 -16.74 -7.99
C THR A 277 -3.65 -16.37 -6.72
N HIS A 278 -2.96 -16.02 -5.63
CA HIS A 278 -3.60 -15.68 -4.35
C HIS A 278 -3.23 -14.27 -3.85
N CYS A 279 -2.95 -13.35 -4.76
CA CYS A 279 -2.41 -12.05 -4.41
C CYS A 279 -3.43 -11.14 -3.68
N THR A 280 -3.15 -10.82 -2.43
CA THR A 280 -3.91 -9.86 -1.63
C THR A 280 -3.35 -8.44 -1.67
N ILE A 281 -2.21 -8.22 -2.36
CA ILE A 281 -1.46 -6.96 -2.35
C ILE A 281 -2.18 -5.87 -3.16
N GLY A 282 -2.95 -5.04 -2.47
CA GLY A 282 -3.75 -3.99 -3.08
C GLY A 282 -2.96 -2.92 -3.84
N CYS A 283 -1.71 -2.65 -3.45
CA CYS A 283 -0.86 -1.68 -4.12
C CYS A 283 -0.43 -2.19 -5.51
N ALA A 284 0.04 -3.43 -5.59
CA ALA A 284 0.40 -4.08 -6.85
C ALA A 284 -0.82 -4.18 -7.79
N ARG A 285 -1.99 -4.58 -7.25
CA ARG A 285 -3.24 -4.64 -8.02
C ARG A 285 -3.63 -3.27 -8.57
N THR A 286 -3.65 -2.23 -7.74
CA THR A 286 -4.06 -0.89 -8.16
C THR A 286 -3.13 -0.34 -9.23
N ALA A 287 -1.82 -0.53 -9.09
CA ALA A 287 -0.85 -0.09 -10.08
C ALA A 287 -0.96 -0.90 -11.40
N SER A 288 -1.37 -2.17 -11.33
CA SER A 288 -1.54 -3.04 -12.50
C SER A 288 -2.88 -2.84 -13.22
N ALA A 289 -3.89 -2.29 -12.54
CA ALA A 289 -5.26 -2.17 -13.07
C ALA A 289 -5.36 -1.38 -14.37
N THR A 290 -4.51 -0.37 -14.54
CA THR A 290 -4.48 0.48 -15.74
C THR A 290 -4.10 -0.27 -17.01
N ASP A 291 -3.52 -1.46 -16.88
CA ASP A 291 -3.04 -2.28 -17.99
C ASP A 291 -3.88 -3.54 -18.22
N GLN A 292 -5.01 -3.70 -17.53
CA GLN A 292 -5.86 -4.90 -17.69
C GLN A 292 -6.31 -5.13 -19.13
N TRP A 293 -6.61 -4.08 -19.88
CA TRP A 293 -6.97 -4.15 -21.30
C TRP A 293 -5.85 -4.68 -22.18
N ARG A 294 -4.59 -4.61 -21.73
CA ARG A 294 -3.40 -5.12 -22.43
C ARG A 294 -3.10 -6.59 -22.10
N SER A 295 -3.77 -7.17 -21.10
CA SER A 295 -3.49 -8.52 -20.61
C SER A 295 -4.00 -9.61 -21.56
N GLN A 296 -4.90 -9.28 -22.47
CA GLN A 296 -5.55 -10.24 -23.37
C GLN A 296 -4.82 -10.45 -24.70
N ALA A 297 -3.80 -9.67 -25.02
CA ALA A 297 -3.13 -9.74 -26.31
C ALA A 297 -1.73 -10.36 -26.19
N GLY A 298 -1.64 -11.68 -26.42
CA GLY A 298 -0.45 -12.33 -26.99
C GLY A 298 0.88 -12.24 -26.24
N LEU A 299 0.88 -12.00 -24.92
CA LEU A 299 2.09 -11.82 -24.12
C LEU A 299 2.49 -13.07 -23.31
N GLY A 300 2.13 -14.26 -23.78
CA GLY A 300 2.53 -15.53 -23.16
C GLY A 300 1.85 -15.86 -21.84
N ASP A 301 0.84 -15.10 -21.44
CA ASP A 301 0.08 -15.35 -20.23
C ASP A 301 -0.99 -16.39 -20.48
N ALA A 302 -1.18 -17.31 -19.55
CA ALA A 302 -2.39 -18.12 -19.54
C ALA A 302 -3.61 -17.18 -19.57
N PRO A 303 -4.62 -17.44 -20.41
CA PRO A 303 -5.82 -16.61 -20.43
C PRO A 303 -6.41 -16.61 -19.02
N LEU A 304 -6.78 -15.39 -18.53
CA LEU A 304 -7.65 -15.30 -17.36
C LEU A 304 -8.82 -16.23 -17.62
N ALA A 305 -9.02 -17.22 -16.77
CA ALA A 305 -10.12 -18.16 -16.91
C ALA A 305 -11.40 -17.37 -17.15
N ALA A 306 -12.11 -17.68 -18.23
CA ALA A 306 -13.40 -17.08 -18.50
C ALA A 306 -14.30 -17.36 -17.28
N PRO A 307 -15.14 -16.38 -16.85
CA PRO A 307 -16.08 -16.67 -15.79
C PRO A 307 -16.90 -17.88 -16.18
N ALA A 308 -16.95 -18.87 -15.30
CA ALA A 308 -17.81 -20.03 -15.48
C ALA A 308 -19.24 -19.52 -15.68
N SER A 309 -19.81 -19.93 -16.79
CA SER A 309 -21.17 -19.63 -17.22
C SER A 309 -22.23 -20.19 -16.26
#